data_c46a02b8e069c2de9df4b337726d259e
#
_entry.id   c46a02b8e069c2de9df4b337726d259e
#
_cell.length_a   1.000
_cell.length_b   1.000
_cell.length_c   1.000
_cell.angle_alpha   90.00
_cell.angle_beta   90.00
_cell.angle_gamma   90.00
#
_symmetry.space_group_name_H-M   'P 1'
#
loop_
_entity.id
_entity.type
_entity.pdbx_description
1 polymer ?
#
loop_
_entity_poly.entity_id
_entity_poly.type
_entity_poly.pdbx_seq_one_letter_code
_entity_poly.pdbx_strand_id
1 'polypeptide(L)'
;VLRSGWESPRIVELCRESVLRNYVKNDQLKNRRLYNTPEAWQLWPLIWQPLQEYLSEGETVYFSVDGVMNMLNIGAFRPQGEDRRTADERYTLRRLSSTRELCIGREAHEMKRAVIYGGLNYDMGTDAMARATSEYRDTDLAVSRTVSRGSLSLAEGMLPDENIYSETYHEAVNIAEMLRSCGVEPDLKTDDSGVEESFKALSGRQFELLHIATHGFYMPGHTEYQTSEEL
;
A
#
# COMPACT_ATOMS: atom_id res chain seq x y z
N VAL A 1 16.63 7.78 13.10
CA VAL A 1 17.60 6.96 12.37
C VAL A 1 18.36 6.08 13.34
N LEU A 2 18.54 4.81 12.98
CA LEU A 2 19.36 3.84 13.69
C LEU A 2 20.23 3.11 12.66
N ARG A 3 21.51 2.91 12.97
CA ARG A 3 22.43 2.14 12.13
C ARG A 3 23.07 1.00 12.94
N SER A 4 23.51 -0.04 12.24
CA SER A 4 24.31 -1.10 12.85
C SER A 4 25.54 -0.50 13.51
N GLY A 5 25.85 -0.92 14.72
CA GLY A 5 26.99 -0.42 15.50
C GLY A 5 26.74 0.89 16.26
N TRP A 6 25.56 1.50 16.15
CA TRP A 6 25.22 2.63 17.01
C TRP A 6 24.66 2.16 18.36
N GLU A 7 25.07 2.82 19.42
CA GLU A 7 24.58 2.54 20.77
C GLU A 7 23.15 3.00 21.00
N SER A 8 22.70 4.02 20.25
CA SER A 8 21.36 4.60 20.40
C SER A 8 20.87 5.21 19.08
N PRO A 9 19.55 5.26 18.87
CA PRO A 9 18.98 5.94 17.71
C PRO A 9 19.16 7.45 17.78
N ARG A 10 19.21 8.12 16.64
CA ARG A 10 19.21 9.57 16.51
C ARG A 10 17.85 10.05 16.04
N ILE A 11 17.37 11.12 16.69
CA ILE A 11 16.16 11.83 16.25
C ILE A 11 16.60 12.91 15.27
N VAL A 12 15.99 12.90 14.09
CA VAL A 12 16.21 13.91 13.05
C VAL A 12 14.89 14.62 12.81
N GLU A 13 14.86 15.92 13.04
CA GLU A 13 13.70 16.73 12.72
C GLU A 13 13.63 16.91 11.20
N LEU A 14 12.52 16.55 10.58
CA LEU A 14 12.28 16.66 9.15
C LEU A 14 11.49 17.93 8.83
N CYS A 15 10.17 17.85 9.00
CA CYS A 15 9.27 18.98 8.78
C CYS A 15 7.96 18.76 9.54
N ARG A 16 7.15 19.81 9.68
CA ARG A 16 5.80 19.70 10.23
C ARG A 16 4.89 19.01 9.22
N GLU A 17 4.04 18.10 9.68
CA GLU A 17 3.07 17.39 8.83
C GLU A 17 2.18 18.36 8.03
N SER A 18 1.81 19.51 8.61
CA SER A 18 1.03 20.54 7.92
C SER A 18 1.70 21.05 6.64
N VAL A 19 3.03 21.05 6.57
CA VAL A 19 3.78 21.42 5.37
C VAL A 19 3.56 20.39 4.28
N LEU A 20 3.67 19.09 4.61
CA LEU A 20 3.43 18.01 3.65
C LEU A 20 1.97 17.97 3.17
N ARG A 21 1.02 18.26 4.04
CA ARG A 21 -0.41 18.32 3.68
C ARG A 21 -0.72 19.32 2.56
N ASN A 22 0.07 20.40 2.45
CA ASN A 22 -0.10 21.36 1.36
C ASN A 22 0.24 20.80 -0.02
N TYR A 23 1.08 19.76 -0.09
CA TYR A 23 1.44 19.07 -1.33
C TYR A 23 0.45 17.93 -1.66
N VAL A 24 -0.16 17.32 -0.64
CA VAL A 24 -1.12 16.24 -0.83
C VAL A 24 -2.53 16.83 -0.98
N LYS A 25 -3.01 16.90 -2.20
CA LYS A 25 -4.36 17.39 -2.51
C LYS A 25 -5.26 16.18 -2.83
N ASN A 26 -6.57 16.32 -2.57
CA ASN A 26 -7.57 15.29 -2.91
C ASN A 26 -7.81 15.14 -4.44
N ASP A 27 -6.82 15.48 -5.25
CA ASP A 27 -6.87 15.44 -6.70
C ASP A 27 -5.78 14.49 -7.19
N GLN A 28 -6.20 13.31 -7.63
CA GLN A 28 -5.27 12.26 -8.08
C GLN A 28 -4.42 12.69 -9.27
N LEU A 29 -4.96 13.51 -10.20
CA LEU A 29 -4.19 14.05 -11.33
C LEU A 29 -3.08 15.00 -10.86
N LYS A 30 -3.37 15.81 -9.84
CA LYS A 30 -2.35 16.68 -9.24
C LYS A 30 -1.31 15.89 -8.47
N ASN A 31 -1.73 14.83 -7.77
CA ASN A 31 -0.82 13.93 -7.07
C ASN A 31 0.12 13.19 -8.05
N ARG A 32 -0.37 12.70 -9.18
CA ARG A 32 0.48 12.10 -10.24
C ARG A 32 1.50 13.10 -10.79
N ARG A 33 1.12 14.37 -10.95
CA ARG A 33 2.03 15.43 -11.43
C ARG A 33 3.06 15.84 -10.40
N LEU A 34 2.78 15.63 -9.11
CA LEU A 34 3.65 16.02 -8.01
C LEU A 34 5.10 15.53 -8.20
N TYR A 35 5.27 14.30 -8.70
CA TYR A 35 6.60 13.69 -8.83
C TYR A 35 7.37 14.13 -10.09
N ASN A 36 6.69 14.73 -11.06
CA ASN A 36 7.26 15.14 -12.35
C ASN A 36 7.30 16.68 -12.54
N THR A 37 7.02 17.43 -11.50
CA THR A 37 6.99 18.89 -11.51
C THR A 37 8.06 19.48 -10.61
N PRO A 38 8.36 20.79 -10.74
CA PRO A 38 9.30 21.48 -9.86
C PRO A 38 8.92 21.38 -8.37
N GLU A 39 7.63 21.24 -8.04
CA GLU A 39 7.17 21.08 -6.66
C GLU A 39 7.74 19.81 -6.03
N ALA A 40 7.95 18.75 -6.79
CA ALA A 40 8.57 17.52 -6.30
C ALA A 40 9.98 17.74 -5.75
N TRP A 41 10.72 18.70 -6.32
CA TRP A 41 12.06 19.04 -5.85
C TRP A 41 12.04 19.68 -4.47
N GLN A 42 10.93 20.30 -4.08
CA GLN A 42 10.76 20.92 -2.76
C GLN A 42 10.52 19.88 -1.66
N LEU A 43 10.13 18.65 -2.02
CA LEU A 43 9.90 17.56 -1.06
C LEU A 43 11.21 16.89 -0.62
N TRP A 44 12.24 16.92 -1.46
CA TRP A 44 13.55 16.36 -1.10
C TRP A 44 14.17 17.03 0.13
N PRO A 45 14.25 18.37 0.22
CA PRO A 45 14.77 19.06 1.40
C PRO A 45 13.99 18.79 2.68
N LEU A 46 12.70 18.45 2.56
CA LEU A 46 11.84 18.21 3.71
C LEU A 46 12.03 16.81 4.31
N ILE A 47 12.42 15.83 3.50
CA ILE A 47 12.47 14.43 3.91
C ILE A 47 13.88 13.85 3.83
N TRP A 48 14.51 13.89 2.66
CA TRP A 48 15.75 13.17 2.40
C TRP A 48 17.00 13.98 2.76
N GLN A 49 17.01 15.29 2.50
CA GLN A 49 18.19 16.11 2.76
C GLN A 49 18.66 16.06 4.22
N PRO A 50 17.79 16.14 5.24
CA PRO A 50 18.21 16.01 6.63
C PRO A 50 18.77 14.63 6.99
N LEU A 51 18.45 13.62 6.19
CA LEU A 51 18.89 12.24 6.40
C LEU A 51 20.19 11.89 5.69
N GLN A 52 20.61 12.70 4.70
CA GLN A 52 21.77 12.40 3.84
C GLN A 52 23.08 12.22 4.61
N GLU A 53 23.28 12.93 5.71
CA GLU A 53 24.48 12.75 6.55
C GLU A 53 24.57 11.35 7.21
N TYR A 54 23.43 10.66 7.28
CA TYR A 54 23.31 9.32 7.89
C TYR A 54 23.20 8.21 6.87
N LEU A 55 23.15 8.51 5.58
CA LEU A 55 22.91 7.54 4.52
C LEU A 55 24.04 7.54 3.50
N SER A 56 24.42 6.36 3.03
CA SER A 56 25.38 6.18 1.95
C SER A 56 24.65 5.70 0.69
N GLU A 57 25.13 6.12 -0.49
CA GLU A 57 24.56 5.64 -1.77
C GLU A 57 24.64 4.10 -1.87
N GLY A 58 23.59 3.50 -2.41
CA GLY A 58 23.45 2.05 -2.54
C GLY A 58 23.07 1.32 -1.25
N GLU A 59 22.95 2.04 -0.14
CA GLU A 59 22.60 1.44 1.15
C GLU A 59 21.13 1.00 1.20
N THR A 60 20.88 -0.09 1.92
CA THR A 60 19.51 -0.54 2.18
C THR A 60 18.92 0.25 3.36
N VAL A 61 17.81 0.94 3.11
CA VAL A 61 17.10 1.74 4.10
C VAL A 61 15.76 1.11 4.40
N TYR A 62 15.60 0.60 5.61
CA TYR A 62 14.33 0.15 6.15
C TYR A 62 13.61 1.30 6.82
N PHE A 63 12.35 1.51 6.48
CA PHE A 63 11.58 2.61 7.03
C PHE A 63 10.10 2.26 7.18
N SER A 64 9.43 2.92 8.10
CA SER A 64 7.97 2.98 8.18
C SER A 64 7.55 4.44 8.23
N VAL A 65 6.43 4.76 7.62
CA VAL A 65 5.87 6.11 7.57
C VAL A 65 4.55 6.14 8.32
N ASP A 66 4.20 7.33 8.80
CA ASP A 66 2.94 7.59 9.48
C ASP A 66 2.26 8.85 8.93
N GLY A 67 1.00 9.05 9.27
CA GLY A 67 0.24 10.23 8.89
C GLY A 67 0.19 10.44 7.36
N VAL A 68 0.32 11.68 6.94
CA VAL A 68 0.23 12.09 5.53
C VAL A 68 1.33 11.48 4.64
N MET A 69 2.44 11.03 5.22
CA MET A 69 3.50 10.36 4.46
C MET A 69 3.04 9.03 3.84
N ASN A 70 1.96 8.43 4.35
CA ASN A 70 1.35 7.26 3.72
C ASN A 70 0.74 7.55 2.34
N MET A 71 0.43 8.82 2.06
CA MET A 71 -0.11 9.28 0.77
C MET A 71 0.97 9.68 -0.22
N LEU A 72 2.25 9.63 0.17
CA LEU A 72 3.39 10.05 -0.62
C LEU A 72 4.29 8.87 -0.97
N ASN A 73 4.69 8.79 -2.24
CA ASN A 73 5.78 7.92 -2.65
C ASN A 73 7.11 8.63 -2.41
N ILE A 74 7.66 8.49 -1.19
CA ILE A 74 8.90 9.17 -0.81
C ILE A 74 10.12 8.66 -1.60
N GLY A 75 10.06 7.46 -2.16
CA GLY A 75 11.10 6.90 -3.02
C GLY A 75 11.25 7.67 -4.34
N ALA A 76 10.17 8.25 -4.85
CA ALA A 76 10.16 9.01 -6.09
C ALA A 76 10.66 10.46 -5.94
N PHE A 77 11.00 10.92 -4.72
CA PHE A 77 11.54 12.26 -4.50
C PHE A 77 12.96 12.36 -5.01
N ARG A 78 13.31 13.50 -5.58
CA ARG A 78 14.62 13.80 -6.14
C ARG A 78 15.07 15.19 -5.76
N PRO A 79 16.40 15.43 -5.63
CA PRO A 79 16.92 16.76 -5.37
C PRO A 79 16.77 17.67 -6.60
N GLN A 80 16.83 18.97 -6.35
CA GLN A 80 17.04 19.94 -7.40
C GLN A 80 18.53 19.91 -7.81
N GLY A 81 18.82 19.99 -9.10
CA GLY A 81 20.18 20.08 -9.60
C GLY A 81 20.43 19.16 -10.82
N GLU A 82 21.70 18.90 -11.09
CA GLU A 82 22.14 18.06 -12.21
C GLU A 82 21.89 16.58 -11.97
N ASP A 83 22.13 16.12 -10.74
CA ASP A 83 21.82 14.74 -10.35
C ASP A 83 20.33 14.61 -10.00
N ARG A 84 19.57 14.12 -10.95
CA ARG A 84 18.11 13.96 -10.88
C ARG A 84 17.67 12.60 -10.42
N ARG A 85 18.58 11.75 -9.95
CA ARG A 85 18.23 10.44 -9.42
C ARG A 85 17.28 10.57 -8.23
N THR A 86 16.27 9.74 -8.24
CA THR A 86 15.27 9.65 -7.16
C THR A 86 15.85 8.93 -5.94
N ALA A 87 15.14 8.93 -4.83
CA ALA A 87 15.63 8.25 -3.62
C ALA A 87 15.74 6.74 -3.80
N ASP A 88 14.83 6.12 -4.57
CA ASP A 88 14.86 4.70 -4.89
C ASP A 88 15.95 4.32 -5.92
N GLU A 89 16.45 5.27 -6.70
CA GLU A 89 17.65 5.10 -7.55
C GLU A 89 18.96 5.27 -6.76
N ARG A 90 18.92 5.93 -5.58
CA ARG A 90 20.09 6.16 -4.71
C ARG A 90 20.23 5.11 -3.63
N TYR A 91 19.11 4.63 -3.10
CA TYR A 91 19.03 3.73 -1.96
C TYR A 91 18.18 2.52 -2.29
N THR A 92 18.47 1.38 -1.69
CA THR A 92 17.56 0.23 -1.72
C THR A 92 16.50 0.43 -0.65
N LEU A 93 15.34 0.97 -1.01
CA LEU A 93 14.27 1.31 -0.08
C LEU A 93 13.41 0.09 0.28
N ARG A 94 13.21 -0.14 1.57
CA ARG A 94 12.37 -1.22 2.11
C ARG A 94 11.35 -0.64 3.07
N ARG A 95 10.14 -0.43 2.57
CA ARG A 95 9.03 0.04 3.40
C ARG A 95 8.46 -1.11 4.23
N LEU A 96 8.28 -0.86 5.52
CA LEU A 96 7.70 -1.77 6.49
C LEU A 96 6.42 -1.15 7.05
N SER A 97 5.47 -1.96 7.48
CA SER A 97 4.31 -1.48 8.24
C SER A 97 4.74 -0.95 9.62
N SER A 98 5.77 -1.57 10.19
CA SER A 98 6.45 -1.08 11.40
C SER A 98 7.92 -1.52 11.38
N THR A 99 8.84 -0.65 11.77
CA THR A 99 10.25 -1.00 11.96
C THR A 99 10.46 -2.08 13.05
N ARG A 100 9.46 -2.32 13.91
CA ARG A 100 9.45 -3.46 14.84
C ARG A 100 9.63 -4.81 14.13
N GLU A 101 9.23 -4.91 12.87
CA GLU A 101 9.38 -6.13 12.07
C GLU A 101 10.84 -6.57 11.94
N LEU A 102 11.79 -5.65 12.02
CA LEU A 102 13.23 -5.96 12.01
C LEU A 102 13.69 -6.69 13.28
N CYS A 103 12.94 -6.57 14.37
CA CYS A 103 13.24 -7.21 15.66
C CYS A 103 12.53 -8.56 15.82
N ILE A 104 11.60 -8.88 14.92
CA ILE A 104 10.87 -10.14 14.96
C ILE A 104 11.65 -11.15 14.13
N GLY A 105 12.21 -12.17 14.80
CA GLY A 105 12.80 -13.29 14.08
C GLY A 105 11.74 -13.96 13.21
N ARG A 106 11.99 -13.99 11.91
CA ARG A 106 11.16 -14.77 10.98
C ARG A 106 11.91 -16.06 10.68
N GLU A 107 11.32 -17.19 11.04
CA GLU A 107 11.77 -18.46 10.51
C GLU A 107 11.44 -18.51 9.02
N ALA A 108 12.41 -18.94 8.21
CA ALA A 108 12.15 -19.19 6.79
C ALA A 108 11.23 -20.42 6.69
N HIS A 109 10.00 -20.20 6.26
CA HIS A 109 9.09 -21.29 5.96
C HIS A 109 9.08 -21.56 4.46
N GLU A 110 9.00 -22.83 4.09
CA GLU A 110 8.75 -23.21 2.71
C GLU A 110 7.37 -22.71 2.30
N MET A 111 7.31 -21.95 1.21
CA MET A 111 6.03 -21.49 0.67
C MET A 111 5.31 -22.67 0.02
N LYS A 112 4.10 -22.98 0.51
CA LYS A 112 3.27 -24.07 0.00
C LYS A 112 1.94 -23.58 -0.57
N ARG A 113 1.43 -22.50 -0.01
CA ARG A 113 0.12 -21.93 -0.36
C ARG A 113 0.21 -20.44 -0.54
N ALA A 114 -0.24 -19.98 -1.68
CA ALA A 114 -0.33 -18.57 -2.01
C ALA A 114 -1.75 -18.26 -2.48
N VAL A 115 -2.26 -17.11 -2.13
CA VAL A 115 -3.52 -16.57 -2.61
C VAL A 115 -3.24 -15.23 -3.27
N ILE A 116 -3.73 -15.05 -4.49
CA ILE A 116 -3.48 -13.85 -5.29
C ILE A 116 -4.80 -13.29 -5.77
N TYR A 117 -5.02 -11.99 -5.55
CA TYR A 117 -6.15 -11.23 -6.09
C TYR A 117 -5.62 -10.17 -7.06
N GLY A 118 -6.26 -10.03 -8.24
CA GLY A 118 -5.97 -8.95 -9.18
C GLY A 118 -6.86 -8.99 -10.41
N GLY A 119 -7.04 -7.85 -11.06
CA GLY A 119 -7.97 -7.73 -12.17
C GLY A 119 -9.41 -8.08 -11.77
N LEU A 120 -9.88 -7.52 -10.66
CA LEU A 120 -11.20 -7.83 -10.11
C LEU A 120 -12.28 -7.05 -10.86
N ASN A 121 -13.43 -7.70 -11.09
CA ASN A 121 -14.60 -7.06 -11.68
C ASN A 121 -15.38 -6.26 -10.63
N TYR A 122 -15.22 -4.93 -10.63
CA TYR A 122 -15.92 -4.04 -9.71
C TYR A 122 -17.34 -3.68 -10.17
N ASP A 123 -17.65 -3.89 -11.46
CA ASP A 123 -18.94 -3.57 -12.08
C ASP A 123 -19.86 -4.79 -12.23
N MET A 124 -19.62 -5.81 -11.40
CA MET A 124 -20.39 -7.05 -11.45
C MET A 124 -21.87 -6.81 -11.17
N GLY A 125 -22.72 -7.24 -12.11
CA GLY A 125 -24.16 -7.19 -11.94
C GLY A 125 -24.66 -8.09 -10.82
N THR A 126 -25.85 -7.80 -10.28
CA THR A 126 -26.43 -8.50 -9.11
C THR A 126 -26.53 -10.01 -9.27
N ASP A 127 -26.88 -10.49 -10.48
CA ASP A 127 -27.02 -11.93 -10.75
C ASP A 127 -25.66 -12.65 -10.83
N ALA A 128 -24.64 -12.00 -11.39
CA ALA A 128 -23.28 -12.49 -11.42
C ALA A 128 -22.70 -12.53 -9.99
N MET A 129 -22.89 -11.47 -9.22
CA MET A 129 -22.52 -11.40 -7.81
C MET A 129 -23.18 -12.52 -7.00
N ALA A 130 -24.47 -12.75 -7.18
CA ALA A 130 -25.19 -13.81 -6.48
C ALA A 130 -24.65 -15.21 -6.81
N ARG A 131 -24.24 -15.44 -8.06
CA ARG A 131 -23.60 -16.71 -8.45
C ARG A 131 -22.22 -16.86 -7.84
N ALA A 132 -21.37 -15.85 -7.99
CA ALA A 132 -20.01 -15.87 -7.48
C ALA A 132 -19.94 -16.04 -5.95
N THR A 133 -20.88 -15.44 -5.22
CA THR A 133 -20.96 -15.56 -3.76
C THR A 133 -21.59 -16.86 -3.29
N SER A 134 -22.38 -17.56 -4.15
CA SER A 134 -23.06 -18.81 -3.77
C SER A 134 -22.09 -19.92 -3.38
N GLU A 135 -20.90 -19.94 -3.97
CA GLU A 135 -19.84 -20.92 -3.67
C GLU A 135 -19.31 -20.81 -2.23
N TYR A 136 -19.49 -19.65 -1.59
CA TYR A 136 -18.96 -19.36 -0.26
C TYR A 136 -20.03 -19.35 0.83
N ARG A 137 -21.31 -19.62 0.49
CA ARG A 137 -22.43 -19.56 1.46
C ARG A 137 -22.42 -20.68 2.50
N ASP A 138 -21.84 -21.81 2.17
CA ASP A 138 -21.80 -23.00 3.03
C ASP A 138 -20.55 -23.06 3.93
N THR A 139 -19.63 -22.12 3.80
CA THR A 139 -18.56 -21.99 4.78
C THR A 139 -19.15 -21.36 6.04
N ASP A 140 -19.05 -22.06 7.19
CA ASP A 140 -19.49 -21.64 8.53
C ASP A 140 -18.80 -20.33 9.01
N LEU A 141 -18.96 -19.29 8.24
CA LEU A 141 -18.60 -17.94 8.61
C LEU A 141 -19.76 -17.37 9.43
N ALA A 142 -19.84 -17.78 10.69
CA ALA A 142 -20.55 -17.03 11.72
C ALA A 142 -19.87 -15.68 11.97
N VAL A 143 -19.58 -14.94 10.89
CA VAL A 143 -19.13 -13.56 10.97
C VAL A 143 -20.37 -12.69 11.01
N SER A 144 -20.53 -12.04 12.14
CA SER A 144 -21.51 -11.02 12.47
C SER A 144 -22.05 -10.29 11.23
N ARG A 145 -23.34 -10.49 10.96
CA ARG A 145 -24.13 -9.83 9.90
C ARG A 145 -24.38 -8.34 10.14
N THR A 146 -23.49 -7.66 10.81
CA THR A 146 -23.69 -6.26 11.20
C THR A 146 -22.57 -5.34 10.71
N VAL A 147 -22.17 -5.50 9.46
CA VAL A 147 -21.61 -4.35 8.76
C VAL A 147 -22.66 -3.93 7.73
N SER A 148 -23.48 -2.95 8.11
CA SER A 148 -24.27 -2.19 7.17
C SER A 148 -23.32 -1.77 6.03
N ARG A 149 -23.60 -2.23 4.81
CA ARG A 149 -23.01 -1.66 3.60
C ARG A 149 -23.43 -0.20 3.55
N GLY A 150 -22.66 0.67 4.19
CA GLY A 150 -22.64 2.04 3.76
C GLY A 150 -22.12 1.98 2.33
N SER A 151 -22.97 2.33 1.35
CA SER A 151 -22.48 2.59 0.01
C SER A 151 -21.47 3.72 0.16
N LEU A 152 -20.18 3.36 0.14
CA LEU A 152 -19.14 4.31 -0.18
C LEU A 152 -19.45 4.73 -1.62
N SER A 153 -20.23 5.80 -1.79
CA SER A 153 -20.27 6.50 -3.06
C SER A 153 -18.85 7.03 -3.23
N LEU A 154 -18.08 6.32 -4.05
CA LEU A 154 -16.81 6.82 -4.52
C LEU A 154 -17.07 8.21 -5.08
N ALA A 155 -16.35 9.22 -4.62
CA ALA A 155 -16.50 10.57 -5.10
C ALA A 155 -16.29 10.56 -6.62
N GLU A 156 -17.11 11.34 -7.34
CA GLU A 156 -17.00 11.52 -8.78
C GLU A 156 -15.53 11.83 -9.13
N GLY A 157 -14.87 10.97 -9.91
CA GLY A 157 -13.44 11.03 -10.22
C GLY A 157 -12.60 9.90 -9.61
N MET A 158 -13.17 9.04 -8.77
CA MET A 158 -12.55 7.81 -8.26
C MET A 158 -12.98 6.56 -9.06
N LEU A 159 -13.56 6.74 -10.24
CA LEU A 159 -13.84 5.61 -11.12
C LEU A 159 -12.52 4.97 -11.55
N PRO A 160 -12.42 3.63 -11.52
CA PRO A 160 -11.26 2.92 -11.99
C PRO A 160 -10.96 3.34 -13.44
N ASP A 161 -9.74 3.76 -13.72
CA ASP A 161 -9.25 3.88 -15.08
C ASP A 161 -9.29 2.46 -15.68
N GLU A 162 -9.86 2.29 -16.88
CA GLU A 162 -9.94 1.00 -17.58
C GLU A 162 -8.55 0.32 -17.69
N ASN A 163 -7.47 1.10 -17.68
CA ASN A 163 -6.11 0.61 -17.69
C ASN A 163 -5.71 -0.10 -16.38
N ILE A 164 -6.31 0.24 -15.25
CA ILE A 164 -5.93 -0.33 -13.95
C ILE A 164 -6.40 -1.78 -13.82
N TYR A 165 -7.56 -2.13 -14.37
CA TYR A 165 -7.98 -3.53 -14.46
C TYR A 165 -6.92 -4.36 -15.18
N SER A 166 -6.45 -3.89 -16.33
CA SER A 166 -5.42 -4.58 -17.13
C SER A 166 -4.10 -4.68 -16.37
N GLU A 167 -3.66 -3.63 -15.70
CA GLU A 167 -2.39 -3.62 -14.95
C GLU A 167 -2.43 -4.58 -13.76
N THR A 168 -3.48 -4.53 -12.92
CA THR A 168 -3.62 -5.40 -11.75
C THR A 168 -3.85 -6.86 -12.13
N TYR A 169 -4.51 -7.13 -13.26
CA TYR A 169 -4.63 -8.46 -13.81
C TYR A 169 -3.26 -9.02 -14.24
N HIS A 170 -2.50 -8.26 -15.03
CA HIS A 170 -1.16 -8.69 -15.45
C HIS A 170 -0.21 -8.89 -14.29
N GLU A 171 -0.27 -8.03 -13.28
CA GLU A 171 0.51 -8.20 -12.05
C GLU A 171 0.19 -9.53 -11.37
N ALA A 172 -1.08 -9.81 -11.14
CA ALA A 172 -1.53 -11.04 -10.48
C ALA A 172 -1.13 -12.30 -11.27
N VAL A 173 -1.32 -12.29 -12.58
CA VAL A 173 -0.95 -13.41 -13.47
C VAL A 173 0.56 -13.63 -13.48
N ASN A 174 1.36 -12.58 -13.63
CA ASN A 174 2.82 -12.68 -13.63
C ASN A 174 3.36 -13.25 -12.30
N ILE A 175 2.78 -12.84 -11.16
CA ILE A 175 3.16 -13.39 -9.85
C ILE A 175 2.76 -14.86 -9.76
N ALA A 176 1.57 -15.22 -10.24
CA ALA A 176 1.13 -16.61 -10.26
C ALA A 176 2.05 -17.50 -11.11
N GLU A 177 2.46 -17.04 -12.27
CA GLU A 177 3.40 -17.76 -13.14
C GLU A 177 4.79 -17.91 -12.49
N MET A 178 5.27 -16.86 -11.84
CA MET A 178 6.52 -16.91 -11.08
C MET A 178 6.46 -17.96 -9.96
N LEU A 179 5.36 -18.02 -9.21
CA LEU A 179 5.17 -19.01 -8.15
C LEU A 179 5.11 -20.43 -8.69
N ARG A 180 4.40 -20.65 -9.81
CA ARG A 180 4.37 -21.95 -10.49
C ARG A 180 5.74 -22.39 -10.93
N SER A 181 6.56 -21.47 -11.44
CA SER A 181 7.96 -21.77 -11.81
C SER A 181 8.82 -22.22 -10.63
N CYS A 182 8.43 -21.81 -9.40
CA CYS A 182 9.05 -22.24 -8.16
C CYS A 182 8.37 -23.47 -7.51
N GLY A 183 7.41 -24.09 -8.20
CA GLY A 183 6.70 -25.29 -7.70
C GLY A 183 5.55 -25.00 -6.74
N VAL A 184 5.10 -23.76 -6.64
CA VAL A 184 3.94 -23.37 -5.81
C VAL A 184 2.75 -23.08 -6.72
N GLU A 185 1.64 -23.83 -6.55
CA GLU A 185 0.39 -23.53 -7.26
C GLU A 185 -0.46 -22.54 -6.44
N PRO A 186 -0.61 -21.29 -6.90
CA PRO A 186 -1.36 -20.28 -6.18
C PRO A 186 -2.88 -20.41 -6.43
N ASP A 187 -3.69 -20.06 -5.44
CA ASP A 187 -5.11 -19.78 -5.60
C ASP A 187 -5.26 -18.36 -6.20
N LEU A 188 -5.43 -18.28 -7.52
CA LEU A 188 -5.53 -17.03 -8.26
C LEU A 188 -7.01 -16.64 -8.40
N LYS A 189 -7.35 -15.47 -7.89
CA LYS A 189 -8.67 -14.84 -7.94
C LYS A 189 -8.64 -13.63 -8.87
N THR A 190 -9.28 -13.76 -10.01
CA THR A 190 -9.44 -12.70 -11.02
C THR A 190 -10.91 -12.55 -11.39
N ASP A 191 -11.25 -11.48 -12.09
CA ASP A 191 -12.60 -11.23 -12.61
C ASP A 191 -13.68 -11.43 -11.51
N ASP A 192 -14.68 -12.26 -11.80
CA ASP A 192 -15.81 -12.56 -10.93
C ASP A 192 -15.45 -13.50 -9.75
N SER A 193 -14.26 -14.11 -9.75
CA SER A 193 -13.85 -15.04 -8.69
C SER A 193 -13.33 -14.30 -7.44
N GLY A 194 -12.96 -13.03 -7.56
CA GLY A 194 -12.39 -12.23 -6.49
C GLY A 194 -13.42 -11.46 -5.66
N VAL A 195 -14.55 -12.06 -5.32
CA VAL A 195 -15.59 -11.43 -4.50
C VAL A 195 -15.17 -11.32 -3.03
N GLU A 196 -15.82 -10.40 -2.29
CA GLU A 196 -15.57 -10.18 -0.86
C GLU A 196 -15.72 -11.47 -0.04
N GLU A 197 -16.66 -12.31 -0.38
CA GLU A 197 -16.90 -13.61 0.27
C GLU A 197 -15.73 -14.56 0.07
N SER A 198 -15.08 -14.54 -1.08
CA SER A 198 -13.85 -15.34 -1.32
C SER A 198 -12.72 -14.92 -0.38
N PHE A 199 -12.58 -13.61 -0.13
CA PHE A 199 -11.61 -13.09 0.81
C PHE A 199 -11.96 -13.45 2.27
N LYS A 200 -13.21 -13.30 2.67
CA LYS A 200 -13.70 -13.72 4.00
C LYS A 200 -13.48 -15.20 4.26
N ALA A 201 -13.63 -16.04 3.23
CA ALA A 201 -13.41 -17.49 3.30
C ALA A 201 -11.94 -17.87 3.57
N LEU A 202 -11.00 -16.94 3.50
CA LEU A 202 -9.61 -17.14 3.93
C LEU A 202 -9.46 -17.15 5.45
N SER A 203 -10.47 -16.70 6.20
CA SER A 203 -10.42 -16.66 7.67
C SER A 203 -10.19 -18.07 8.22
N GLY A 204 -9.21 -18.21 9.11
CA GLY A 204 -8.81 -19.50 9.70
C GLY A 204 -8.03 -20.42 8.78
N ARG A 205 -7.83 -20.08 7.51
CA ARG A 205 -6.96 -20.83 6.60
C ARG A 205 -5.50 -20.40 6.78
N GLN A 206 -4.59 -21.34 6.61
CA GLN A 206 -3.17 -21.06 6.63
C GLN A 206 -2.68 -20.88 5.19
N PHE A 207 -1.95 -19.79 4.94
CA PHE A 207 -1.23 -19.50 3.70
C PHE A 207 0.01 -18.67 4.02
N GLU A 208 1.05 -18.82 3.21
CA GLU A 208 2.32 -18.13 3.43
C GLU A 208 2.39 -16.80 2.65
N LEU A 209 1.59 -16.67 1.58
CA LEU A 209 1.50 -15.46 0.77
C LEU A 209 0.04 -15.09 0.52
N LEU A 210 -0.28 -13.84 0.79
CA LEU A 210 -1.47 -13.17 0.29
C LEU A 210 -1.03 -11.94 -0.49
N HIS A 211 -1.30 -11.93 -1.81
CA HIS A 211 -1.05 -10.79 -2.67
C HIS A 211 -2.37 -10.22 -3.16
N ILE A 212 -2.55 -8.92 -3.04
CA ILE A 212 -3.77 -8.22 -3.46
C ILE A 212 -3.36 -7.03 -4.33
N ALA A 213 -3.53 -7.19 -5.64
CA ALA A 213 -3.38 -6.13 -6.62
C ALA A 213 -4.73 -5.47 -6.88
N THR A 214 -4.97 -4.35 -6.25
CA THR A 214 -6.24 -3.60 -6.33
C THR A 214 -6.00 -2.11 -6.10
N HIS A 215 -7.05 -1.32 -6.27
CA HIS A 215 -7.02 0.07 -5.85
C HIS A 215 -6.88 0.17 -4.34
N GLY A 216 -6.00 1.03 -3.91
CA GLY A 216 -5.86 1.38 -2.51
C GLY A 216 -5.89 2.90 -2.35
N PHE A 217 -6.55 3.36 -1.30
CA PHE A 217 -6.46 4.75 -0.89
C PHE A 217 -6.29 4.81 0.62
N TYR A 218 -5.51 5.80 1.04
CA TYR A 218 -5.34 6.10 2.44
C TYR A 218 -6.29 7.21 2.85
N MET A 219 -7.20 6.91 3.78
CA MET A 219 -7.99 7.92 4.45
C MET A 219 -7.30 8.30 5.76
N PRO A 220 -6.76 9.53 5.90
CA PRO A 220 -6.29 9.99 7.20
C PRO A 220 -7.50 9.98 8.15
N GLY A 221 -7.34 9.36 9.32
CA GLY A 221 -8.39 9.35 10.34
C GLY A 221 -8.81 10.79 10.66
N HIS A 222 -10.11 11.06 10.70
CA HIS A 222 -10.64 12.30 11.22
C HIS A 222 -10.40 12.31 12.73
N THR A 223 -9.25 12.77 13.17
CA THR A 223 -9.07 13.29 14.50
C THR A 223 -9.51 14.75 14.51
N GLU A 224 -10.80 15.01 14.33
CA GLU A 224 -11.39 16.18 14.92
C GLU A 224 -11.42 15.92 16.42
N TYR A 225 -10.35 16.30 17.11
CA TYR A 225 -10.47 16.64 18.50
C TYR A 225 -11.37 17.87 18.53
N GLN A 226 -12.66 17.66 18.78
CA GLN A 226 -13.51 18.70 19.31
C GLN A 226 -12.89 19.10 20.63
N THR A 227 -12.09 20.16 20.62
CA THR A 227 -11.78 20.89 21.83
C THR A 227 -13.12 21.41 22.34
N SER A 228 -13.58 20.78 23.41
CA SER A 228 -14.69 21.27 24.23
C SER A 228 -14.23 22.56 24.93
N GLU A 229 -14.26 23.66 24.20
CA GLU A 229 -14.27 25.01 24.73
C GLU A 229 -15.52 25.69 24.21
N GLU A 230 -16.66 25.32 24.80
CA GLU A 230 -17.87 26.13 24.91
C GLU A 230 -18.82 25.42 25.89
N LEU A 231 -18.59 25.69 27.19
CA LEU A 231 -19.60 25.69 28.24
C LEU A 231 -19.32 26.86 29.18
#